data_0c80c2b65de10d731599828fab61e6f8
#
_entry.id   0c80c2b65de10d731599828fab61e6f8
#
_cell.length_a   1.000
_cell.length_b   1.000
_cell.length_c   1.000
_cell.angle_alpha   90.00
_cell.angle_beta   90.00
_cell.angle_gamma   90.00
#
_symmetry.space_group_name_H-M   'P 1'
#
loop_
_entity.id
_entity.type
_entity.pdbx_description
1 polymer ?
#
loop_
_entity_poly.entity_id
_entity_poly.type
_entity_poly.pdbx_seq_one_letter_code
_entity_poly.pdbx_strand_id
1 'polypeptide(L)'
;MTLDSATDAGIFARSFDDFVVEIGVASGRVVGVSFPDAVPDDAATDHALLDRVAAYLDGEEDHFDDVQVALTIPTAQRSVLEATRNVPYGETVSVERLARLAGLDPEDDDDRRTVETALRENPVPLFVPDHRVEGPGATPPTVARLLRAVESS
;
A
#
# COMPACT_ATOMS: atom_id res chain seq x y z
N MET A 1 -5.13 27.82 10.42
CA MET A 1 -3.72 27.48 10.42
C MET A 1 -3.37 26.69 9.18
N THR A 2 -2.32 27.04 8.56
CA THR A 2 -1.87 26.27 7.41
C THR A 2 -1.19 25.00 7.85
N LEU A 3 -1.36 23.98 7.04
CA LEU A 3 -0.58 22.78 7.22
C LEU A 3 0.89 23.12 7.15
N ASP A 4 1.63 22.53 8.04
CA ASP A 4 3.06 22.62 8.01
C ASP A 4 3.56 21.99 6.71
N SER A 5 4.32 22.74 5.93
CA SER A 5 4.84 22.23 4.66
C SER A 5 5.69 20.97 4.88
N ALA A 6 6.23 20.77 6.07
CA ALA A 6 6.97 19.57 6.40
C ALA A 6 6.10 18.31 6.40
N THR A 7 4.77 18.44 6.58
CA THR A 7 3.86 17.30 6.52
C THR A 7 3.35 17.04 5.11
N ASP A 8 3.48 18.01 4.19
CA ASP A 8 3.04 17.86 2.81
C ASP A 8 4.10 17.27 1.90
N ALA A 9 5.34 17.24 2.33
CA ALA A 9 6.45 16.71 1.53
C ALA A 9 7.55 16.21 2.45
N GLY A 10 8.20 15.14 2.06
CA GLY A 10 9.32 14.60 2.80
C GLY A 10 9.25 13.08 2.94
N ILE A 11 10.21 12.56 3.68
CA ILE A 11 10.30 11.14 3.99
C ILE A 11 10.03 10.97 5.48
N PHE A 12 9.09 10.10 5.79
CA PHE A 12 8.65 9.82 7.15
C PHE A 12 8.76 8.33 7.40
N ALA A 13 9.32 7.92 8.52
CA ALA A 13 9.48 6.50 8.82
C ALA A 13 9.37 6.25 10.30
N ARG A 14 8.92 5.06 10.64
CA ARG A 14 8.79 4.65 12.04
C ARG A 14 9.02 3.15 12.14
N SER A 15 9.69 2.73 13.21
CA SER A 15 9.85 1.32 13.51
C SER A 15 8.65 0.82 14.30
N PHE A 16 8.10 -0.29 13.83
CA PHE A 16 7.07 -1.02 14.56
C PHE A 16 7.71 -2.32 15.08
N ASP A 17 6.96 -3.11 15.84
CA ASP A 17 7.55 -4.28 16.51
C ASP A 17 8.24 -5.24 15.54
N ASP A 18 7.67 -5.42 14.36
CA ASP A 18 8.14 -6.45 13.43
C ASP A 18 8.76 -5.90 12.17
N PHE A 19 8.61 -4.61 11.89
CA PHE A 19 9.11 -4.02 10.65
C PHE A 19 9.12 -2.50 10.74
N VAL A 20 9.78 -1.88 9.77
CA VAL A 20 9.82 -0.42 9.61
C VAL A 20 8.94 -0.04 8.43
N VAL A 21 8.19 1.04 8.57
CA VAL A 21 7.42 1.62 7.45
C VAL A 21 8.03 2.97 7.10
N GLU A 22 8.36 3.15 5.83
CA GLU A 22 8.85 4.42 5.31
C GLU A 22 7.85 4.94 4.28
N ILE A 23 7.41 6.19 4.46
CA ILE A 23 6.41 6.82 3.59
C ILE A 23 7.03 8.06 2.96
N GLY A 24 7.00 8.13 1.62
CA GLY A 24 7.36 9.33 0.89
C GLY A 24 6.12 10.13 0.54
N VAL A 25 6.13 11.42 0.83
CA VAL A 25 5.01 12.31 0.59
C VAL A 25 5.47 13.49 -0.27
N ALA A 26 4.66 13.87 -1.25
CA ALA A 26 4.90 15.06 -2.07
C ALA A 26 3.55 15.70 -2.40
N SER A 27 3.45 17.00 -2.16
CA SER A 27 2.23 17.76 -2.43
C SER A 27 0.99 17.15 -1.76
N GLY A 28 1.15 16.65 -0.54
CA GLY A 28 0.06 16.04 0.23
C GLY A 28 -0.36 14.67 -0.23
N ARG A 29 0.36 14.05 -1.16
CA ARG A 29 0.06 12.71 -1.67
C ARG A 29 1.17 11.75 -1.30
N VAL A 30 0.80 10.51 -1.02
CA VAL A 30 1.78 9.45 -0.80
C VAL A 30 2.31 9.03 -2.17
N VAL A 31 3.61 9.15 -2.35
CA VAL A 31 4.28 8.81 -3.61
C VAL A 31 5.07 7.50 -3.51
N GLY A 32 5.31 7.01 -2.31
CA GLY A 32 6.01 5.76 -2.12
C GLY A 32 5.86 5.25 -0.70
N VAL A 33 5.87 3.93 -0.57
CA VAL A 33 5.91 3.23 0.72
C VAL A 33 6.89 2.08 0.58
N SER A 34 7.74 1.92 1.57
CA SER A 34 8.69 0.82 1.60
C SER A 34 8.87 0.31 3.02
N PHE A 35 9.56 -0.81 3.14
CA PHE A 35 9.77 -1.47 4.43
C PHE A 35 11.26 -1.74 4.59
N PRO A 36 12.06 -0.69 4.88
CA PRO A 36 13.50 -0.84 5.04
C PRO A 36 13.84 -1.60 6.31
N ASP A 37 15.10 -2.04 6.43
CA ASP A 37 15.57 -2.77 7.60
C ASP A 37 15.66 -1.88 8.84
N ALA A 38 15.83 -0.58 8.64
CA ALA A 38 15.98 0.37 9.73
C ALA A 38 15.42 1.73 9.31
N VAL A 39 15.07 2.53 10.31
CA VAL A 39 14.60 3.90 10.06
C VAL A 39 15.78 4.71 9.48
N PRO A 40 15.61 5.33 8.28
CA PRO A 40 16.65 6.17 7.71
C PRO A 40 16.96 7.37 8.60
N ASP A 41 18.24 7.75 8.66
CA ASP A 41 18.68 8.85 9.51
C ASP A 41 18.02 10.19 9.17
N ASP A 42 17.70 10.39 7.90
CA ASP A 42 17.13 11.64 7.40
C ASP A 42 15.60 11.65 7.41
N ALA A 43 14.96 10.55 7.83
CA ALA A 43 13.52 10.47 7.89
C ALA A 43 12.98 11.09 9.17
N ALA A 44 11.88 11.83 9.05
CA ALA A 44 11.13 12.29 10.22
C ALA A 44 10.28 11.14 10.75
N THR A 45 9.99 11.13 12.04
CA THR A 45 9.22 10.03 12.66
C THR A 45 7.82 10.47 13.08
N ASP A 46 7.47 11.73 12.85
CA ASP A 46 6.21 12.31 13.29
C ASP A 46 5.38 12.71 12.10
N HIS A 47 4.34 11.93 11.81
CA HIS A 47 3.38 12.20 10.75
C HIS A 47 2.06 11.52 11.09
N ALA A 48 0.96 12.18 10.76
CA ALA A 48 -0.38 11.66 11.05
C ALA A 48 -0.62 10.28 10.43
N LEU A 49 -0.08 10.05 9.23
CA LEU A 49 -0.23 8.74 8.58
C LEU A 49 0.47 7.64 9.35
N LEU A 50 1.63 7.93 9.95
CA LEU A 50 2.32 6.94 10.78
C LEU A 50 1.53 6.64 12.05
N ASP A 51 0.86 7.64 12.61
CA ASP A 51 -0.03 7.42 13.76
C ASP A 51 -1.20 6.52 13.36
N ARG A 52 -1.76 6.72 12.17
CA ARG A 52 -2.85 5.88 11.68
C ARG A 52 -2.37 4.45 11.43
N VAL A 53 -1.16 4.29 10.89
CA VAL A 53 -0.59 2.96 10.69
C VAL A 53 -0.41 2.26 12.04
N ALA A 54 0.06 2.97 13.05
CA ALA A 54 0.22 2.40 14.39
C ALA A 54 -1.12 1.90 14.93
N ALA A 55 -2.17 2.70 14.81
CA ALA A 55 -3.51 2.32 15.27
C ALA A 55 -4.04 1.12 14.47
N TYR A 56 -3.83 1.10 13.17
CA TYR A 56 -4.22 -0.02 12.31
C TYR A 56 -3.52 -1.32 12.76
N LEU A 57 -2.22 -1.24 13.06
CA LEU A 57 -1.47 -2.41 13.52
C LEU A 57 -1.92 -2.89 14.90
N ASP A 58 -2.49 -1.98 15.70
CA ASP A 58 -3.06 -2.33 16.99
C ASP A 58 -4.47 -2.92 16.88
N GLY A 59 -5.01 -3.02 15.67
CA GLY A 59 -6.30 -3.66 15.42
C GLY A 59 -7.45 -2.71 15.07
N GLU A 60 -7.19 -1.41 14.96
CA GLU A 60 -8.24 -0.49 14.54
C GLU A 60 -8.45 -0.62 13.03
N GLU A 61 -9.70 -0.76 12.64
CA GLU A 61 -10.05 -0.86 11.24
C GLU A 61 -9.84 0.49 10.56
N ASP A 62 -8.99 0.53 9.54
CA ASP A 62 -8.74 1.74 8.76
C ASP A 62 -8.66 1.34 7.28
N HIS A 63 -9.47 1.96 6.46
CA HIS A 63 -9.53 1.65 5.03
C HIS A 63 -8.56 2.50 4.23
N PHE A 64 -7.99 3.56 4.83
CA PHE A 64 -7.06 4.49 4.18
C PHE A 64 -7.58 5.05 2.85
N ASP A 65 -8.89 4.97 2.60
CA ASP A 65 -9.48 5.38 1.33
C ASP A 65 -9.51 6.91 1.15
N ASP A 66 -9.35 7.65 2.24
CA ASP A 66 -9.21 9.11 2.19
C ASP A 66 -7.77 9.55 1.93
N VAL A 67 -6.80 8.62 2.00
CA VAL A 67 -5.39 8.94 1.75
C VAL A 67 -5.18 9.07 0.25
N GLN A 68 -4.68 10.23 -0.18
CA GLN A 68 -4.39 10.44 -1.59
C GLN A 68 -3.05 9.82 -1.94
N VAL A 69 -3.03 9.07 -3.03
CA VAL A 69 -1.81 8.42 -3.53
C VAL A 69 -1.55 8.88 -4.95
N ALA A 70 -0.27 8.97 -5.31
CA ALA A 70 0.12 9.33 -6.66
C ALA A 70 0.52 8.04 -7.40
N LEU A 71 -0.24 7.72 -8.45
CA LEU A 71 0.00 6.53 -9.27
C LEU A 71 0.42 6.96 -10.67
N THR A 72 1.67 7.39 -10.80
CA THR A 72 2.24 7.83 -12.09
C THR A 72 2.85 6.63 -12.81
N ILE A 73 1.98 5.72 -13.24
CA ILE A 73 2.33 4.45 -13.87
C ILE A 73 1.44 4.23 -15.08
N PRO A 74 1.75 3.26 -15.96
CA PRO A 74 0.89 2.99 -17.13
C PRO A 74 -0.55 2.74 -16.73
N THR A 75 -1.48 3.17 -17.60
CA THR A 75 -2.90 3.16 -17.30
C THR A 75 -3.43 1.78 -16.90
N ALA A 76 -3.00 0.73 -17.61
CA ALA A 76 -3.48 -0.62 -17.29
C ALA A 76 -3.07 -1.06 -15.90
N GLN A 77 -1.82 -0.76 -15.50
CA GLN A 77 -1.34 -1.09 -14.16
C GLN A 77 -2.05 -0.26 -13.11
N ARG A 78 -2.31 1.02 -13.41
CA ARG A 78 -3.04 1.88 -12.49
C ARG A 78 -4.45 1.35 -12.24
N SER A 79 -5.11 0.86 -13.28
CA SER A 79 -6.44 0.26 -13.12
C SER A 79 -6.41 -0.95 -12.18
N VAL A 80 -5.35 -1.75 -12.25
CA VAL A 80 -5.18 -2.90 -11.35
C VAL A 80 -5.02 -2.41 -9.91
N LEU A 81 -4.19 -1.39 -9.68
CA LEU A 81 -3.97 -0.88 -8.33
C LEU A 81 -5.21 -0.18 -7.78
N GLU A 82 -5.97 0.51 -8.61
CA GLU A 82 -7.24 1.10 -8.18
C GLU A 82 -8.25 0.02 -7.78
N ALA A 83 -8.31 -1.07 -8.54
CA ALA A 83 -9.16 -2.20 -8.18
C ALA A 83 -8.69 -2.86 -6.88
N THR A 84 -7.38 -2.98 -6.71
CA THR A 84 -6.79 -3.52 -5.47
C THR A 84 -7.21 -2.68 -4.26
N ARG A 85 -7.23 -1.37 -4.44
CA ARG A 85 -7.59 -0.46 -3.36
C ARG A 85 -9.03 -0.64 -2.89
N ASN A 86 -9.88 -1.17 -3.76
CA ASN A 86 -11.29 -1.42 -3.44
C ASN A 86 -11.55 -2.78 -2.80
N VAL A 87 -10.53 -3.61 -2.63
CA VAL A 87 -10.69 -4.89 -1.92
C VAL A 87 -10.94 -4.58 -0.43
N PRO A 88 -12.05 -5.07 0.14
CA PRO A 88 -12.43 -4.70 1.50
C PRO A 88 -11.44 -5.17 2.56
N TYR A 89 -11.38 -4.42 3.63
CA TYR A 89 -10.64 -4.78 4.83
C TYR A 89 -11.04 -6.19 5.30
N GLY A 90 -10.06 -7.01 5.59
CA GLY A 90 -10.28 -8.36 6.09
C GLY A 90 -10.55 -9.40 5.01
N GLU A 91 -10.60 -8.99 3.74
CA GLU A 91 -10.83 -9.92 2.63
C GLU A 91 -9.57 -10.13 1.81
N THR A 92 -9.52 -11.26 1.12
CA THR A 92 -8.47 -11.54 0.14
C THR A 92 -9.12 -11.99 -1.16
N VAL A 93 -8.50 -11.64 -2.29
CA VAL A 93 -8.98 -12.02 -3.60
C VAL A 93 -7.87 -12.71 -4.38
N SER A 94 -8.25 -13.54 -5.34
CA SER A 94 -7.29 -14.16 -6.25
C SER A 94 -6.86 -13.16 -7.32
N VAL A 95 -5.74 -13.47 -7.99
CA VAL A 95 -5.27 -12.69 -9.13
C VAL A 95 -6.32 -12.68 -10.23
N GLU A 96 -6.98 -13.81 -10.47
CA GLU A 96 -8.03 -13.91 -11.48
C GLU A 96 -9.20 -12.97 -11.20
N ARG A 97 -9.64 -12.94 -9.94
CA ARG A 97 -10.73 -12.06 -9.56
C ARG A 97 -10.33 -10.59 -9.68
N LEU A 98 -9.10 -10.28 -9.26
CA LEU A 98 -8.60 -8.91 -9.37
C LEU A 98 -8.54 -8.47 -10.83
N ALA A 99 -8.09 -9.35 -11.73
CA ALA A 99 -8.05 -9.04 -13.16
C ALA A 99 -9.44 -8.64 -13.64
N ARG A 100 -10.47 -9.41 -13.28
CA ARG A 100 -11.85 -9.09 -13.68
C ARG A 100 -12.31 -7.75 -13.10
N LEU A 101 -11.97 -7.48 -11.85
CA LEU A 101 -12.34 -6.22 -11.20
C LEU A 101 -11.66 -5.02 -11.87
N ALA A 102 -10.48 -5.24 -12.45
CA ALA A 102 -9.74 -4.20 -13.18
C ALA A 102 -10.16 -4.08 -14.65
N GLY A 103 -11.08 -4.92 -15.11
CA GLY A 103 -11.53 -4.90 -16.51
C GLY A 103 -10.61 -5.66 -17.44
N LEU A 104 -9.79 -6.57 -16.90
CA LEU A 104 -8.85 -7.38 -17.68
C LEU A 104 -9.32 -8.82 -17.75
N ASP A 105 -8.75 -9.56 -18.70
CA ASP A 105 -9.10 -10.97 -18.93
C ASP A 105 -8.09 -11.87 -18.22
N PRO A 106 -8.51 -12.60 -17.18
CA PRO A 106 -7.58 -13.46 -16.42
C PRO A 106 -7.06 -14.65 -17.23
N GLU A 107 -7.66 -14.95 -18.38
CA GLU A 107 -7.20 -16.04 -19.24
C GLU A 107 -6.21 -15.54 -20.31
N ASP A 108 -6.09 -14.24 -20.48
CA ASP A 108 -5.11 -13.64 -21.39
C ASP A 108 -3.77 -13.50 -20.66
N ASP A 109 -2.72 -14.09 -21.25
CA ASP A 109 -1.39 -14.09 -20.61
C ASP A 109 -0.84 -12.68 -20.41
N ASP A 110 -1.07 -11.78 -21.37
CA ASP A 110 -0.59 -10.41 -21.26
C ASP A 110 -1.32 -9.64 -20.16
N ASP A 111 -2.62 -9.85 -20.03
CA ASP A 111 -3.42 -9.23 -18.98
C ASP A 111 -3.00 -9.76 -17.61
N ARG A 112 -2.76 -11.06 -17.48
CA ARG A 112 -2.28 -11.63 -16.22
C ARG A 112 -0.93 -11.07 -15.86
N ARG A 113 -0.04 -10.91 -16.83
CA ARG A 113 1.28 -10.32 -16.57
C ARG A 113 1.15 -8.87 -16.12
N THR A 114 0.20 -8.13 -16.69
CA THR A 114 -0.07 -6.74 -16.27
C THR A 114 -0.48 -6.71 -14.79
N VAL A 115 -1.36 -7.62 -14.37
CA VAL A 115 -1.79 -7.69 -12.97
C VAL A 115 -0.61 -8.02 -12.06
N GLU A 116 0.16 -9.02 -12.42
CA GLU A 116 1.29 -9.45 -11.60
C GLU A 116 2.35 -8.36 -11.48
N THR A 117 2.66 -7.69 -12.58
CA THR A 117 3.63 -6.60 -12.58
C THR A 117 3.15 -5.44 -11.74
N ALA A 118 1.87 -5.07 -11.88
CA ALA A 118 1.30 -3.97 -11.09
C ALA A 118 1.42 -4.24 -9.60
N LEU A 119 1.13 -5.47 -9.17
CA LEU A 119 1.21 -5.83 -7.76
C LEU A 119 2.65 -5.81 -7.25
N ARG A 120 3.59 -6.36 -8.03
CA ARG A 120 5.00 -6.39 -7.61
C ARG A 120 5.62 -5.01 -7.58
N GLU A 121 5.22 -4.13 -8.48
CA GLU A 121 5.79 -2.79 -8.61
C GLU A 121 4.91 -1.72 -7.98
N ASN A 122 3.93 -2.12 -7.18
CA ASN A 122 3.08 -1.20 -6.44
C ASN A 122 3.93 -0.21 -5.65
N PRO A 123 3.88 1.10 -5.98
CA PRO A 123 4.74 2.07 -5.29
C PRO A 123 4.27 2.43 -3.89
N VAL A 124 3.04 2.10 -3.55
CA VAL A 124 2.42 2.54 -2.29
C VAL A 124 1.72 1.37 -1.58
N PRO A 125 2.45 0.28 -1.28
CA PRO A 125 1.84 -0.83 -0.54
C PRO A 125 1.26 -0.33 0.79
N LEU A 126 0.35 -1.06 1.36
CA LEU A 126 -0.46 -0.71 2.52
C LEU A 126 -1.62 0.21 2.14
N PHE A 127 -1.36 1.37 1.52
CA PHE A 127 -2.43 2.26 1.05
C PHE A 127 -3.10 1.72 -0.22
N VAL A 128 -2.35 1.04 -1.07
CA VAL A 128 -2.89 0.13 -2.07
C VAL A 128 -2.59 -1.28 -1.54
N PRO A 129 -3.59 -1.98 -0.99
CA PRO A 129 -3.35 -3.15 -0.15
C PRO A 129 -3.08 -4.41 -0.95
N ASP A 130 -1.89 -4.51 -1.55
CA ASP A 130 -1.54 -5.70 -2.32
C ASP A 130 -1.50 -6.96 -1.46
N HIS A 131 -1.41 -6.83 -0.13
CA HIS A 131 -1.48 -7.97 0.78
C HIS A 131 -2.87 -8.62 0.79
N ARG A 132 -3.89 -7.95 0.24
CA ARG A 132 -5.24 -8.53 0.10
C ARG A 132 -5.41 -9.28 -1.21
N VAL A 133 -4.34 -9.43 -1.99
CA VAL A 133 -4.35 -10.22 -3.22
C VAL A 133 -3.43 -11.41 -3.02
N GLU A 134 -3.90 -12.60 -3.40
CA GLU A 134 -3.11 -13.81 -3.29
C GLU A 134 -1.92 -13.74 -4.26
N GLY A 135 -0.77 -14.19 -3.80
CA GLY A 135 0.45 -14.19 -4.60
C GLY A 135 1.38 -13.03 -4.23
N PRO A 136 2.51 -12.94 -4.93
CA PRO A 136 3.53 -11.94 -4.59
C PRO A 136 3.11 -10.53 -4.97
N GLY A 137 3.42 -9.57 -4.08
CA GLY A 137 3.22 -8.15 -4.32
C GLY A 137 4.44 -7.38 -3.85
N ALA A 138 4.32 -6.05 -3.80
CA ALA A 138 5.39 -5.19 -3.30
C ALA A 138 5.59 -5.32 -1.80
N THR A 139 4.53 -5.65 -1.06
CA THR A 139 4.64 -5.90 0.38
C THR A 139 5.43 -7.19 0.59
N PRO A 140 6.52 -7.15 1.39
CA PRO A 140 7.27 -8.38 1.68
C PRO A 140 6.39 -9.46 2.29
N PRO A 141 6.64 -10.74 2.01
CA PRO A 141 5.75 -11.82 2.47
C PRO A 141 5.51 -11.86 3.97
N THR A 142 6.53 -11.57 4.77
CA THR A 142 6.36 -11.55 6.23
C THR A 142 5.45 -10.41 6.68
N VAL A 143 5.62 -9.22 6.08
CA VAL A 143 4.77 -8.08 6.37
C VAL A 143 3.34 -8.34 5.89
N ALA A 144 3.17 -8.88 4.69
CA ALA A 144 1.86 -9.20 4.15
C ALA A 144 1.10 -10.16 5.08
N ARG A 145 1.80 -11.16 5.62
CA ARG A 145 1.18 -12.10 6.56
C ARG A 145 0.72 -11.41 7.82
N LEU A 146 1.54 -10.49 8.36
CA LEU A 146 1.20 -9.74 9.55
C LEU A 146 -0.02 -8.84 9.30
N LEU A 147 -0.07 -8.17 8.16
CA LEU A 147 -1.19 -7.29 7.84
C LEU A 147 -2.49 -8.08 7.70
N ARG A 148 -2.44 -9.24 7.06
CA ARG A 148 -3.62 -10.10 6.95
C ARG A 148 -4.07 -10.60 8.32
N ALA A 149 -3.13 -10.92 9.20
CA ALA A 149 -3.46 -11.35 10.56
C ALA A 149 -4.13 -10.23 11.35
N VAL A 150 -3.63 -9.01 11.23
CA VAL A 150 -4.24 -7.84 11.87
C VAL A 150 -5.68 -7.67 11.40
N GLU A 151 -5.91 -7.80 10.10
CA GLU A 151 -7.23 -7.58 9.51
C GLU A 151 -8.21 -8.70 9.81
N SER A 152 -7.74 -9.86 10.21
CA SER A 152 -8.62 -11.00 10.50
C SER A 152 -8.88 -11.22 11.99
N SER A 153 -8.29 -10.42 12.84
CA SER A 153 -8.46 -10.58 14.29
C SER A 153 -9.68 -9.86 14.83
#